data_3137d026a017c8031ae4228a4957af25
#
_entry.id   3137d026a017c8031ae4228a4957af25
#
_cell.length_a   1.000
_cell.length_b   1.000
_cell.length_c   1.000
_cell.angle_alpha   90.00
_cell.angle_beta   90.00
_cell.angle_gamma   90.00
#
_symmetry.space_group_name_H-M   'P 1'
#
loop_
_entity.id
_entity.type
_entity.pdbx_description
1 polymer ?
#
loop_
_entity_poly.entity_id
_entity_poly.type
_entity_poly.pdbx_seq_one_letter_code
_entity_poly.pdbx_strand_id
1 'polypeptide(L)'
;MGEYSMGDALRQFLNQSRLKGEIQALQIEEIWEKIMGKTIAKYTENIRIINKTLFITTHVAPLKQELMYQKEKIKLRVNEALGSNDIAEVVIQ
;
A
#
# COMPACT_ATOMS: atom_id res chain seq x y z
N MET A 1 -20.49 -26.44 -4.83
CA MET A 1 -20.44 -25.93 -4.87
C MET A 1 -19.76 -25.33 -5.12
N GLY A 2 -19.46 -25.59 -5.57
CA GLY A 2 -18.46 -24.85 -6.00
C GLY A 2 -18.51 -23.60 -5.45
N GLU A 3 -18.98 -23.68 -4.49
CA GLU A 3 -19.18 -22.55 -3.81
C GLU A 3 -17.96 -21.77 -3.56
N TYR A 4 -16.79 -22.38 -3.66
CA TYR A 4 -15.57 -21.63 -3.51
C TYR A 4 -14.99 -21.36 -4.87
N SER A 5 -14.87 -20.09 -5.22
CA SER A 5 -14.11 -19.75 -6.39
C SER A 5 -12.63 -19.91 -6.06
N MET A 6 -11.83 -19.97 -7.09
CA MET A 6 -10.39 -19.99 -6.94
C MET A 6 -9.91 -18.81 -6.12
N GLY A 7 -10.54 -17.66 -6.31
CA GLY A 7 -10.18 -16.47 -5.57
C GLY A 7 -10.44 -16.55 -4.09
N ASP A 8 -11.54 -17.19 -3.72
CA ASP A 8 -11.87 -17.33 -2.30
C ASP A 8 -10.89 -18.26 -1.60
N ALA A 9 -10.56 -19.38 -2.23
CA ALA A 9 -9.60 -20.31 -1.66
C ALA A 9 -8.24 -19.66 -1.50
N LEU A 10 -7.82 -18.91 -2.51
CA LEU A 10 -6.54 -18.22 -2.47
C LEU A 10 -6.53 -17.16 -1.39
N ARG A 11 -7.63 -16.44 -1.25
CA ARG A 11 -7.73 -15.40 -0.23
C ARG A 11 -7.60 -15.97 1.17
N GLN A 12 -8.24 -17.09 1.43
CA GLN A 12 -8.12 -17.74 2.72
C GLN A 12 -6.70 -18.21 2.98
N PHE A 13 -6.05 -18.75 1.97
CA PHE A 13 -4.67 -19.18 2.09
C PHE A 13 -3.78 -18.00 2.42
N LEU A 14 -3.93 -16.89 1.71
CA LEU A 14 -3.11 -15.71 1.91
C LEU A 14 -3.31 -15.09 3.28
N ASN A 15 -4.53 -15.16 3.80
CA ASN A 15 -4.82 -14.62 5.12
C ASN A 15 -4.12 -15.40 6.22
N GLN A 16 -3.74 -16.63 5.94
CA GLN A 16 -3.13 -17.49 6.94
C GLN A 16 -1.62 -17.64 6.77
N SER A 17 -1.04 -16.97 5.79
CA SER A 17 0.37 -17.15 5.48
C SER A 17 1.09 -15.83 5.33
N ARG A 18 2.43 -15.91 5.32
CA ARG A 18 3.25 -14.73 5.11
C ARG A 18 3.12 -14.16 3.71
N LEU A 19 2.60 -14.94 2.79
CA LEU A 19 2.41 -14.49 1.42
C LEU A 19 1.46 -13.31 1.33
N LYS A 20 0.57 -13.18 2.30
CA LYS A 20 -0.34 -12.05 2.32
C LYS A 20 0.43 -10.73 2.33
N GLY A 21 1.47 -10.63 3.15
CA GLY A 21 2.27 -9.42 3.22
C GLY A 21 2.99 -9.12 1.92
N GLU A 22 3.51 -10.15 1.26
CA GLU A 22 4.20 -9.96 0.00
C GLU A 22 3.24 -9.52 -1.10
N ILE A 23 2.07 -10.11 -1.15
CA ILE A 23 1.06 -9.74 -2.14
C ILE A 23 0.58 -8.31 -1.90
N GLN A 24 0.39 -7.94 -0.64
CA GLN A 24 0.00 -6.57 -0.32
C GLN A 24 1.09 -5.57 -0.74
N ALA A 25 2.35 -5.95 -0.60
CA ALA A 25 3.45 -5.08 -1.00
C ALA A 25 3.41 -4.81 -2.50
N LEU A 26 3.17 -5.85 -3.30
CA LEU A 26 3.05 -5.68 -4.74
C LEU A 26 1.85 -4.82 -5.11
N GLN A 27 0.74 -5.06 -4.45
CA GLN A 27 -0.47 -4.28 -4.69
C GLN A 27 -0.27 -2.82 -4.33
N ILE A 28 0.43 -2.54 -3.23
CA ILE A 28 0.60 -1.17 -2.80
C ILE A 28 1.48 -0.39 -3.77
N GLU A 29 2.43 -1.03 -4.42
CA GLU A 29 3.23 -0.36 -5.43
C GLU A 29 2.37 0.08 -6.60
N GLU A 30 1.49 -0.79 -7.09
CA GLU A 30 0.59 -0.45 -8.17
C GLU A 30 -0.40 0.63 -7.77
N ILE A 31 -0.95 0.52 -6.56
CA ILE A 31 -1.89 1.50 -6.05
C ILE A 31 -1.21 2.86 -5.91
N TRP A 32 0.01 2.87 -5.40
CA TRP A 32 0.78 4.09 -5.22
C TRP A 32 0.97 4.82 -6.54
N GLU A 33 1.32 4.07 -7.58
CA GLU A 33 1.48 4.64 -8.91
C GLU A 33 0.17 5.23 -9.43
N LYS A 34 -0.94 4.54 -9.20
CA LYS A 34 -2.24 5.03 -9.64
C LYS A 34 -2.66 6.29 -8.91
N ILE A 35 -2.39 6.34 -7.61
CA ILE A 35 -2.81 7.48 -6.78
C ILE A 35 -1.93 8.70 -7.02
N MET A 36 -0.62 8.50 -7.03
CA MET A 36 0.33 9.61 -7.03
C MET A 36 0.95 9.88 -8.39
N GLY A 37 0.77 8.97 -9.33
CA GLY A 37 1.32 9.14 -10.67
C GLY A 37 2.69 8.49 -10.81
N LYS A 38 3.11 8.32 -12.06
CA LYS A 38 4.34 7.61 -12.37
C LYS A 38 5.58 8.34 -11.89
N THR A 39 5.55 9.65 -11.92
CA THR A 39 6.73 10.43 -11.52
C THR A 39 7.04 10.24 -10.04
N ILE A 40 6.02 10.37 -9.20
CA ILE A 40 6.20 10.19 -7.76
C ILE A 40 6.55 8.75 -7.45
N ALA A 41 5.91 7.80 -8.12
CA ALA A 41 6.21 6.39 -7.92
C ALA A 41 7.66 6.08 -8.30
N LYS A 42 8.15 6.70 -9.36
CA LYS A 42 9.52 6.50 -9.81
C LYS A 42 10.54 6.95 -8.77
N TYR A 43 10.26 8.03 -8.06
CA TYR A 43 11.17 8.56 -7.04
C TYR A 43 10.89 7.99 -5.66
N THR A 44 9.91 7.12 -5.52
CA THR A 44 9.66 6.39 -4.29
C THR A 44 10.54 5.15 -4.32
N GLU A 45 11.50 5.09 -3.41
CA GLU A 45 12.45 4.00 -3.39
C GLU A 45 11.83 2.72 -2.89
N ASN A 46 10.99 2.83 -1.87
CA ASN A 46 10.36 1.67 -1.27
C ASN A 46 9.03 2.08 -0.67
N ILE A 47 8.07 1.16 -0.72
CA ILE A 47 6.78 1.37 -0.08
C ILE A 47 6.32 0.02 0.45
N ARG A 48 5.87 -0.01 1.72
CA ARG A 48 5.47 -1.26 2.35
C ARG A 48 4.47 -1.01 3.46
N ILE A 49 3.73 -2.05 3.83
CA ILE A 49 2.76 -1.99 4.90
C ILE A 49 3.19 -2.95 6.00
N ILE A 50 3.32 -2.45 7.21
CA ILE A 50 3.66 -3.25 8.38
C ILE A 50 2.78 -2.82 9.54
N ASN A 51 2.02 -3.76 10.09
CA ASN A 51 1.16 -3.49 11.24
C ASN A 51 0.28 -2.26 11.06
N LYS A 52 -0.42 -2.21 9.93
CA LYS A 52 -1.35 -1.12 9.60
C LYS A 52 -0.66 0.23 9.43
N THR A 53 0.65 0.23 9.25
CA THR A 53 1.40 1.44 8.97
C THR A 53 1.98 1.36 7.57
N LEU A 54 1.76 2.41 6.80
CA LEU A 54 2.32 2.52 5.46
C LEU A 54 3.65 3.25 5.55
N PHE A 55 4.72 2.57 5.17
CA PHE A 55 6.07 3.15 5.17
C PHE A 55 6.46 3.51 3.75
N ILE A 56 6.79 4.76 3.55
CA ILE A 56 7.20 5.27 2.24
C ILE A 56 8.61 5.83 2.35
N THR A 57 9.53 5.32 1.54
CA THR A 57 10.92 5.75 1.56
C THR A 57 11.28 6.45 0.27
N THR A 58 11.88 7.62 0.36
CA THR A 58 12.38 8.33 -0.79
C THR A 58 13.62 9.10 -0.42
N HIS A 59 14.56 9.22 -1.38
CA HIS A 59 15.77 10.01 -1.19
C HIS A 59 15.62 11.45 -1.67
N VAL A 60 14.50 11.76 -2.29
CA VAL A 60 14.27 13.10 -2.83
C VAL A 60 13.69 13.98 -1.73
N ALA A 61 14.52 14.85 -1.16
CA ALA A 61 14.11 15.65 -0.01
C ALA A 61 12.85 16.49 -0.24
N PRO A 62 12.71 17.21 -1.36
CA PRO A 62 11.47 17.95 -1.60
C PRO A 62 10.24 17.07 -1.67
N LEU A 63 10.38 15.88 -2.25
CA LEU A 63 9.28 14.95 -2.33
C LEU A 63 8.93 14.42 -0.95
N LYS A 64 9.92 14.10 -0.14
CA LYS A 64 9.70 13.64 1.22
C LYS A 64 8.85 14.64 2.00
N GLN A 65 9.21 15.92 1.89
CA GLN A 65 8.50 16.97 2.59
C GLN A 65 7.07 17.10 2.10
N GLU A 66 6.88 17.04 0.79
CA GLU A 66 5.55 17.11 0.19
C GLU A 66 4.67 15.96 0.67
N LEU A 67 5.22 14.75 0.70
CA LEU A 67 4.48 13.60 1.17
C LEU A 67 4.11 13.73 2.65
N MET A 68 4.99 14.30 3.44
CA MET A 68 4.71 14.51 4.87
C MET A 68 3.52 15.42 5.08
N TYR A 69 3.33 16.41 4.23
CA TYR A 69 2.17 17.29 4.31
C TYR A 69 0.89 16.60 3.90
N GLN A 70 0.98 15.53 3.12
CA GLN A 70 -0.18 14.86 2.56
C GLN A 70 -0.50 13.52 3.25
N LYS A 71 0.05 13.27 4.42
CA LYS A 71 -0.12 11.98 5.09
C LYS A 71 -1.58 11.54 5.22
N GLU A 72 -2.44 12.44 5.67
CA GLU A 72 -3.86 12.10 5.86
C GLU A 72 -4.55 11.81 4.55
N LYS A 73 -4.23 12.59 3.54
CA LYS A 73 -4.79 12.38 2.21
C LYS A 73 -4.33 11.07 1.62
N ILE A 74 -3.04 10.75 1.80
CA ILE A 74 -2.47 9.49 1.34
C ILE A 74 -3.17 8.32 2.02
N LYS A 75 -3.35 8.41 3.32
CA LYS A 75 -4.02 7.37 4.09
C LYS A 75 -5.42 7.10 3.54
N LEU A 76 -6.19 8.16 3.33
CA LEU A 76 -7.54 8.02 2.83
C LEU A 76 -7.57 7.39 1.44
N ARG A 77 -6.70 7.85 0.55
CA ARG A 77 -6.69 7.35 -0.81
C ARG A 77 -6.25 5.89 -0.89
N VAL A 78 -5.25 5.53 -0.09
CA VAL A 78 -4.78 4.15 -0.08
C VAL A 78 -5.86 3.24 0.48
N ASN A 79 -6.51 3.64 1.56
CA ASN A 79 -7.60 2.85 2.13
C ASN A 79 -8.75 2.68 1.14
N GLU A 80 -9.09 3.75 0.42
CA GLU A 80 -10.12 3.66 -0.60
C GLU A 80 -9.74 2.65 -1.68
N ALA A 81 -8.50 2.71 -2.14
CA ALA A 81 -8.03 1.83 -3.20
C ALA A 81 -7.97 0.38 -2.74
N LEU A 82 -7.64 0.16 -1.48
CA LEU A 82 -7.62 -1.18 -0.90
C LEU A 82 -9.02 -1.70 -0.55
N GLY A 83 -9.99 -0.80 -0.51
CA GLY A 83 -11.34 -1.16 -0.14
C GLY A 83 -11.50 -1.49 1.34
N SER A 84 -10.64 -0.91 2.18
CA SER A 84 -10.65 -1.23 3.60
C SER A 84 -10.07 -0.07 4.40
N ASN A 85 -10.01 -0.24 5.71
CA ASN A 85 -9.39 0.74 6.61
C ASN A 85 -8.13 0.14 7.23
N ASP A 86 -7.38 -0.59 6.42
CA ASP A 86 -6.20 -1.29 6.92
C ASP A 86 -5.04 -0.37 7.29
N ILE A 87 -4.99 0.83 6.70
CA ILE A 87 -3.91 1.76 7.00
C ILE A 87 -4.36 2.72 8.07
N ALA A 88 -3.70 2.65 9.22
CA ALA A 88 -4.00 3.54 10.34
C ALA A 88 -3.02 4.71 10.41
N GLU A 89 -1.82 4.52 9.86
CA GLU A 89 -0.78 5.53 9.95
C GLU A 89 0.10 5.50 8.72
N VAL A 90 0.68 6.66 8.37
CA VAL A 90 1.62 6.79 7.26
C VAL A 90 2.92 7.37 7.80
N VAL A 91 4.04 6.72 7.46
CA VAL A 91 5.37 7.16 7.88
C VAL A 91 6.20 7.42 6.62
N ILE A 92 6.78 8.60 6.52
CA ILE A 92 7.65 8.97 5.41
C ILE A 92 9.09 8.92 5.91
N GLN A 93 9.89 8.12 5.24
CA GLN A 93 11.29 7.92 5.64
C GLN A 93 12.28 8.46 4.61
#